data_80b84fbe526c170016cf3274e476024f
#
_entry.id   80b84fbe526c170016cf3274e476024f
#
_cell.length_a   1.000
_cell.length_b   1.000
_cell.length_c   1.000
_cell.angle_alpha   90.00
_cell.angle_beta   90.00
_cell.angle_gamma   90.00
#
_symmetry.space_group_name_H-M   'P 1'
#
loop_
_entity.id
_entity.type
_entity.pdbx_description
1 polymer ?
#
loop_
_entity_poly.entity_id
_entity_poly.type
_entity_poly.pdbx_seq_one_letter_code
_entity_poly.pdbx_strand_id
1 'polypeptide(L)'
;MRLAIINGEFKDKISIFDRGLAYGDGFFETTAWRFSKRKKDCRVEFWNRHLRRIKQTCQFLNIKISNFSQLEKDKKKILTKAHNIGMVEGVLKIIITRGEGGRGYKYEKNMKPNIMFIVSNKTEYPSDFYSNGVKIKISKSSITINNSLAGFKHLNRLDSVLARSEWEDHDVFDSMFIDNYNNIIEGTMSNLFFIKENVLHTPSINVCGIKGIMREVVIDKCSEFFDEIKICESSKDFFLEADSIFLTNSLIKILPVKQVESKKFVIDQRVLKIIKKFDDLKFLELK
;
A
#
# COMPACT_ATOMS: atom_id res chain seq x y z
N MET A 1 -7.53 -19.57 1.37
CA MET A 1 -7.25 -19.90 2.79
C MET A 1 -6.90 -18.65 3.53
N ARG A 2 -7.31 -18.49 4.80
CA ARG A 2 -6.95 -17.35 5.65
C ARG A 2 -6.50 -17.84 7.02
N LEU A 3 -5.46 -17.22 7.56
CA LEU A 3 -4.98 -17.42 8.93
C LEU A 3 -4.91 -16.07 9.62
N ALA A 4 -5.20 -16.03 10.91
CA ALA A 4 -5.06 -14.82 11.71
C ALA A 4 -4.39 -15.10 13.06
N ILE A 5 -3.59 -14.15 13.50
CA ILE A 5 -3.06 -14.07 14.86
C ILE A 5 -3.45 -12.68 15.41
N ILE A 6 -3.95 -12.65 16.62
CA ILE A 6 -4.21 -11.40 17.37
C ILE A 6 -3.46 -11.49 18.68
N ASN A 7 -2.55 -10.55 18.93
CA ASN A 7 -1.75 -10.47 20.16
C ASN A 7 -0.99 -11.78 20.47
N GLY A 8 -0.44 -12.42 19.42
CA GLY A 8 0.32 -13.66 19.53
C GLY A 8 -0.50 -14.96 19.56
N GLU A 9 -1.82 -14.91 19.57
CA GLU A 9 -2.72 -16.06 19.61
C GLU A 9 -3.43 -16.28 18.26
N PHE A 10 -3.58 -17.53 17.84
CA PHE A 10 -4.39 -17.88 16.67
C PHE A 10 -5.87 -17.68 16.99
N LYS A 11 -6.42 -16.57 16.57
CA LYS A 11 -7.84 -16.18 16.66
C LYS A 11 -8.19 -15.15 15.61
N ASP A 12 -9.49 -15.00 15.30
CA ASP A 12 -10.00 -14.13 14.24
C ASP A 12 -11.09 -13.14 14.72
N LYS A 13 -11.27 -13.04 16.05
CA LYS A 13 -12.29 -12.16 16.67
C LYS A 13 -11.62 -11.13 17.57
N ILE A 14 -12.12 -9.90 17.52
CA ILE A 14 -11.77 -8.81 18.44
C ILE A 14 -13.03 -8.34 19.17
N SER A 15 -12.83 -7.63 20.26
CA SER A 15 -13.92 -7.00 21.02
C SER A 15 -14.63 -5.93 20.20
N ILE A 16 -15.96 -5.82 20.36
CA ILE A 16 -16.75 -4.71 19.81
C ILE A 16 -16.36 -3.35 20.41
N PHE A 17 -15.63 -3.34 21.53
CA PHE A 17 -15.11 -2.13 22.17
C PHE A 17 -13.73 -1.71 21.63
N ASP A 18 -13.20 -2.41 20.61
CA ASP A 18 -11.96 -1.99 19.94
C ASP A 18 -12.15 -0.65 19.23
N ARG A 19 -11.29 0.32 19.56
CA ARG A 19 -11.36 1.68 19.00
C ARG A 19 -11.10 1.74 17.50
N GLY A 20 -10.38 0.74 16.96
CA GLY A 20 -10.22 0.60 15.51
C GLY A 20 -11.54 0.35 14.80
N LEU A 21 -12.46 -0.42 15.42
CA LEU A 21 -13.81 -0.64 14.90
C LEU A 21 -14.69 0.62 15.07
N ALA A 22 -14.65 1.25 16.24
CA ALA A 22 -15.55 2.37 16.57
C ALA A 22 -15.15 3.70 15.91
N TYR A 23 -13.85 3.95 15.72
CA TYR A 23 -13.31 5.27 15.32
C TYR A 23 -12.27 5.20 14.19
N GLY A 24 -11.92 4.02 13.70
CA GLY A 24 -10.76 3.87 12.82
C GLY A 24 -9.44 4.22 13.51
N ASP A 25 -9.37 4.13 14.87
CA ASP A 25 -8.21 4.50 15.68
C ASP A 25 -7.11 3.45 15.56
N GLY A 26 -6.38 3.51 14.45
CA GLY A 26 -5.36 2.56 14.08
C GLY A 26 -4.90 2.70 12.63
N PHE A 27 -4.09 1.76 12.19
CA PHE A 27 -3.50 1.75 10.86
C PHE A 27 -3.24 0.31 10.39
N PHE A 28 -2.83 0.16 9.12
CA PHE A 28 -2.55 -1.16 8.57
C PHE A 28 -1.38 -1.16 7.58
N GLU A 29 -0.80 -2.33 7.41
CA GLU A 29 0.21 -2.65 6.39
C GLU A 29 -0.28 -3.79 5.51
N THR A 30 0.21 -3.83 4.28
CA THR A 30 -0.05 -4.94 3.34
C THR A 30 1.21 -5.16 2.54
N THR A 31 1.69 -6.40 2.52
CA THR A 31 2.90 -6.79 1.78
C THR A 31 2.80 -8.23 1.30
N ALA A 32 3.62 -8.60 0.34
CA ALA A 32 3.76 -9.99 -0.11
C ALA A 32 4.79 -10.71 0.75
N TRP A 33 4.60 -12.02 0.91
CA TRP A 33 5.55 -12.92 1.50
C TRP A 33 5.72 -14.18 0.66
N ARG A 34 6.88 -14.85 0.80
CA ARG A 34 7.16 -16.13 0.16
C ARG A 34 8.10 -16.98 1.00
N PHE A 35 8.05 -18.29 0.82
CA PHE A 35 9.03 -19.20 1.37
C PHE A 35 10.27 -19.26 0.48
N SER A 36 11.42 -19.01 1.06
CA SER A 36 12.72 -19.14 0.39
C SER A 36 13.30 -20.53 0.63
N LYS A 37 13.32 -21.38 -0.41
CA LYS A 37 13.95 -22.71 -0.36
C LYS A 37 15.44 -22.60 0.04
N ARG A 38 16.16 -21.59 -0.45
CA ARG A 38 17.59 -21.36 -0.16
C ARG A 38 17.85 -21.02 1.31
N LYS A 39 17.00 -20.18 1.92
CA LYS A 39 17.12 -19.75 3.32
C LYS A 39 16.36 -20.63 4.29
N LYS A 40 15.52 -21.55 3.78
CA LYS A 40 14.60 -22.39 4.56
C LYS A 40 13.72 -21.58 5.53
N ASP A 41 13.29 -20.39 5.09
CA ASP A 41 12.53 -19.43 5.91
C ASP A 41 11.53 -18.63 5.06
N CYS A 42 10.48 -18.11 5.70
CA CYS A 42 9.52 -17.22 5.08
C CYS A 42 10.06 -15.79 5.05
N ARG A 43 10.01 -15.17 3.89
CA ARG A 43 10.51 -13.81 3.66
C ARG A 43 9.36 -12.89 3.31
N VAL A 44 9.38 -11.71 3.92
CA VAL A 44 8.43 -10.61 3.66
C VAL A 44 9.14 -9.55 2.82
N GLU A 45 8.50 -9.15 1.73
CA GLU A 45 9.07 -8.16 0.81
C GLU A 45 9.13 -6.78 1.47
N PHE A 46 10.27 -6.10 1.33
CA PHE A 46 10.53 -4.76 1.88
C PHE A 46 10.23 -4.63 3.38
N TRP A 47 10.41 -5.71 4.14
CA TRP A 47 10.01 -5.77 5.55
C TRP A 47 10.57 -4.63 6.40
N ASN A 48 11.84 -4.26 6.21
CA ASN A 48 12.47 -3.18 6.98
C ASN A 48 11.79 -1.83 6.74
N ARG A 49 11.32 -1.56 5.51
CA ARG A 49 10.57 -0.35 5.18
C ARG A 49 9.18 -0.37 5.81
N HIS A 50 8.49 -1.50 5.76
CA HIS A 50 7.21 -1.69 6.45
C HIS A 50 7.35 -1.51 7.96
N LEU A 51 8.36 -2.14 8.59
CA LEU A 51 8.62 -2.00 10.03
C LEU A 51 8.96 -0.56 10.42
N ARG A 52 9.73 0.16 9.60
CA ARG A 52 10.00 1.58 9.82
C ARG A 52 8.72 2.40 9.79
N ARG A 53 7.83 2.20 8.80
CA ARG A 53 6.55 2.91 8.71
C ARG A 53 5.62 2.55 9.86
N ILE A 54 5.56 1.29 10.30
CA ILE A 54 4.85 0.88 11.52
C ILE A 54 5.33 1.70 12.73
N LYS A 55 6.65 1.77 12.95
CA LYS A 55 7.22 2.53 14.08
C LYS A 55 6.86 4.02 14.00
N GLN A 56 7.02 4.63 12.84
CA GLN A 56 6.68 6.04 12.60
C GLN A 56 5.19 6.31 12.83
N THR A 57 4.31 5.43 12.35
CA THR A 57 2.87 5.58 12.53
C THR A 57 2.46 5.36 13.99
N CYS A 58 3.06 4.40 14.69
CA CYS A 58 2.87 4.22 16.13
C CYS A 58 3.27 5.47 16.92
N GLN A 59 4.41 6.06 16.60
CA GLN A 59 4.87 7.30 17.23
C GLN A 59 3.90 8.45 16.96
N PHE A 60 3.50 8.65 15.72
CA PHE A 60 2.59 9.72 15.32
C PHE A 60 1.21 9.60 15.99
N LEU A 61 0.60 8.41 15.95
CA LEU A 61 -0.70 8.14 16.59
C LEU A 61 -0.59 7.95 18.11
N ASN A 62 0.62 8.00 18.68
CA ASN A 62 0.87 7.70 20.09
C ASN A 62 0.29 6.34 20.52
N ILE A 63 0.44 5.31 19.67
CA ILE A 63 0.09 3.93 19.99
C ILE A 63 1.36 3.24 20.52
N LYS A 64 1.35 2.85 21.80
CA LYS A 64 2.51 2.31 22.49
C LYS A 64 2.61 0.80 22.30
N ILE A 65 3.53 0.35 21.44
CA ILE A 65 3.95 -1.05 21.34
C ILE A 65 5.11 -1.26 22.31
N SER A 66 4.88 -1.98 23.39
CA SER A 66 5.89 -2.22 24.44
C SER A 66 7.09 -3.01 23.94
N ASN A 67 6.91 -3.88 22.95
CA ASN A 67 7.98 -4.75 22.47
C ASN A 67 7.84 -5.08 20.96
N PHE A 68 8.62 -4.41 20.12
CA PHE A 68 8.67 -4.70 18.69
C PHE A 68 9.27 -6.08 18.35
N SER A 69 10.03 -6.72 19.29
CA SER A 69 10.50 -8.09 19.06
C SER A 69 9.36 -9.11 19.09
N GLN A 70 8.25 -8.81 19.80
CA GLN A 70 7.06 -9.64 19.78
C GLN A 70 6.38 -9.62 18.41
N LEU A 71 6.33 -8.45 17.76
CA LEU A 71 5.81 -8.32 16.39
C LEU A 71 6.59 -9.21 15.41
N GLU A 72 7.92 -9.27 15.54
CA GLU A 72 8.76 -10.18 14.73
C GLU A 72 8.46 -11.66 15.01
N LYS A 73 8.26 -12.03 16.29
CA LYS A 73 7.90 -13.41 16.68
C LYS A 73 6.55 -13.80 16.11
N ASP A 74 5.54 -12.92 16.20
CA ASP A 74 4.19 -13.18 15.70
C ASP A 74 4.16 -13.30 14.17
N LYS A 75 4.89 -12.42 13.48
CA LYS A 75 5.11 -12.53 12.04
C LYS A 75 5.70 -13.91 11.67
N LYS A 76 6.79 -14.31 12.31
CA LYS A 76 7.41 -15.60 12.06
C LYS A 76 6.46 -16.76 12.36
N LYS A 77 5.73 -16.71 13.48
CA LYS A 77 4.77 -17.72 13.91
C LYS A 77 3.68 -17.97 12.87
N ILE A 78 3.04 -16.89 12.39
CA ILE A 78 1.94 -17.03 11.40
C ILE A 78 2.45 -17.50 10.04
N LEU A 79 3.60 -16.99 9.57
CA LEU A 79 4.17 -17.39 8.29
C LEU A 79 4.66 -18.83 8.30
N THR A 80 5.29 -19.29 9.39
CA THR A 80 5.66 -20.70 9.56
C THR A 80 4.42 -21.60 9.55
N LYS A 81 3.33 -21.20 10.23
CA LYS A 81 2.07 -21.96 10.19
C LYS A 81 1.48 -22.00 8.78
N ALA A 82 1.50 -20.89 8.06
CA ALA A 82 1.04 -20.83 6.67
C ALA A 82 1.84 -21.77 5.77
N HIS A 83 3.16 -21.79 5.91
CA HIS A 83 4.01 -22.70 5.16
C HIS A 83 3.72 -24.19 5.50
N ASN A 84 3.57 -24.52 6.78
CA ASN A 84 3.30 -25.88 7.24
C ASN A 84 1.95 -26.44 6.74
N ILE A 85 1.01 -25.60 6.36
CA ILE A 85 -0.27 -26.00 5.75
C ILE A 85 -0.26 -25.90 4.22
N GLY A 86 0.93 -25.80 3.60
CA GLY A 86 1.15 -25.86 2.16
C GLY A 86 1.19 -24.51 1.41
N MET A 87 1.12 -23.37 2.10
CA MET A 87 1.28 -22.07 1.44
C MET A 87 2.77 -21.79 1.21
N VAL A 88 3.15 -21.47 -0.03
CA VAL A 88 4.53 -21.10 -0.38
C VAL A 88 4.73 -19.59 -0.58
N GLU A 89 3.65 -18.86 -0.81
CA GLU A 89 3.61 -17.41 -0.94
C GLU A 89 2.20 -16.88 -0.62
N GLY A 90 2.08 -15.58 -0.43
CA GLY A 90 0.78 -14.97 -0.14
C GLY A 90 0.89 -13.49 0.22
N VAL A 91 -0.21 -12.99 0.77
CA VAL A 91 -0.33 -11.62 1.29
C VAL A 91 -0.27 -11.68 2.81
N LEU A 92 0.53 -10.80 3.39
CA LEU A 92 0.56 -10.51 4.82
C LEU A 92 -0.06 -9.13 5.05
N LYS A 93 -1.18 -9.08 5.75
CA LYS A 93 -1.79 -7.84 6.24
C LYS A 93 -1.57 -7.73 7.75
N ILE A 94 -1.16 -6.57 8.20
CA ILE A 94 -0.99 -6.25 9.61
C ILE A 94 -1.95 -5.11 9.94
N ILE A 95 -2.74 -5.25 10.99
CA ILE A 95 -3.62 -4.19 11.48
C ILE A 95 -3.21 -3.92 12.92
N ILE A 96 -3.03 -2.67 13.27
CA ILE A 96 -2.71 -2.23 14.62
C ILE A 96 -3.74 -1.18 15.02
N THR A 97 -4.51 -1.48 16.07
CA THR A 97 -5.45 -0.53 16.67
C THR A 97 -4.93 -0.08 18.02
N ARG A 98 -5.49 0.99 18.56
CA ARG A 98 -5.21 1.40 19.93
C ARG A 98 -5.69 0.38 20.96
N GLY A 99 -6.55 -0.58 20.58
CA GLY A 99 -7.15 -1.57 21.45
C GLY A 99 -8.51 -1.15 22.02
N GLU A 100 -8.93 -1.85 23.05
CA GLU A 100 -10.24 -1.63 23.70
C GLU A 100 -10.24 -0.37 24.55
N GLY A 101 -11.29 0.41 24.46
CA GLY A 101 -11.43 1.65 25.21
C GLY A 101 -12.85 2.06 25.52
N GLY A 102 -12.97 3.05 26.37
CA GLY A 102 -14.24 3.64 26.73
C GLY A 102 -14.85 4.50 25.62
N ARG A 103 -16.00 5.11 25.95
CA ARG A 103 -16.74 5.99 25.05
C ARG A 103 -16.01 7.31 24.79
N GLY A 104 -16.08 7.78 23.55
CA GLY A 104 -15.61 9.09 23.13
C GLY A 104 -14.16 9.07 22.59
N TYR A 105 -13.70 10.23 22.12
CA TYR A 105 -12.42 10.35 21.41
C TYR A 105 -11.21 10.38 22.33
N LYS A 106 -11.37 10.81 23.58
CA LYS A 106 -10.29 10.78 24.59
C LYS A 106 -9.91 9.33 24.86
N TYR A 107 -8.61 9.04 24.86
CA TYR A 107 -8.07 7.72 25.18
C TYR A 107 -7.15 7.77 26.39
N GLU A 108 -7.01 6.65 27.08
CA GLU A 108 -6.11 6.49 28.21
C GLU A 108 -4.66 6.28 27.74
N LYS A 109 -3.69 6.85 28.47
CA LYS A 109 -2.27 6.80 28.08
C LYS A 109 -1.67 5.40 28.02
N ASN A 110 -2.23 4.43 28.74
CA ASN A 110 -1.67 3.08 28.90
C ASN A 110 -2.53 1.98 28.27
N MET A 111 -3.29 2.30 27.24
CA MET A 111 -4.07 1.31 26.49
C MET A 111 -3.15 0.28 25.81
N LYS A 112 -3.60 -0.98 25.84
CA LYS A 112 -2.89 -2.07 25.16
C LYS A 112 -3.37 -2.16 23.70
N PRO A 113 -2.50 -1.95 22.71
CA PRO A 113 -2.89 -2.05 21.31
C PRO A 113 -3.25 -3.49 20.94
N ASN A 114 -4.21 -3.66 20.02
CA ASN A 114 -4.39 -4.93 19.35
C ASN A 114 -3.51 -4.98 18.09
N ILE A 115 -2.70 -6.02 17.99
CA ILE A 115 -1.82 -6.29 16.87
C ILE A 115 -2.31 -7.56 16.17
N MET A 116 -2.77 -7.39 14.94
CA MET A 116 -3.38 -8.45 14.15
C MET A 116 -2.51 -8.73 12.91
N PHE A 117 -2.15 -9.99 12.71
CA PHE A 117 -1.54 -10.48 11.49
C PHE A 117 -2.53 -11.38 10.76
N ILE A 118 -2.73 -11.13 9.48
CA ILE A 118 -3.61 -11.90 8.63
C ILE A 118 -2.80 -12.37 7.41
N VAL A 119 -2.79 -13.67 7.18
CA VAL A 119 -2.20 -14.28 5.98
C VAL A 119 -3.33 -14.77 5.09
N SER A 120 -3.25 -14.45 3.81
CA SER A 120 -4.17 -14.92 2.77
C SER A 120 -3.40 -15.36 1.53
N ASN A 121 -4.11 -16.04 0.62
CA ASN A 121 -3.56 -16.41 -0.68
C ASN A 121 -3.05 -15.15 -1.41
N LYS A 122 -2.07 -15.35 -2.29
CA LYS A 122 -1.59 -14.33 -3.20
C LYS A 122 -2.75 -13.90 -4.11
N THR A 123 -2.84 -12.59 -4.33
CA THR A 123 -3.68 -12.06 -5.40
C THR A 123 -2.92 -12.24 -6.71
N GLU A 124 -3.50 -12.99 -7.64
CA GLU A 124 -2.94 -13.15 -8.97
C GLU A 124 -3.49 -12.05 -9.88
N TYR A 125 -2.59 -11.40 -10.58
CA TYR A 125 -2.92 -10.44 -11.63
C TYR A 125 -2.52 -11.04 -12.97
N PRO A 126 -3.34 -10.92 -14.01
CA PRO A 126 -3.01 -11.40 -15.34
C PRO A 126 -1.65 -10.85 -15.82
N SER A 127 -0.83 -11.69 -16.44
CA SER A 127 0.50 -11.29 -16.90
C SER A 127 0.45 -10.21 -17.98
N ASP A 128 -0.63 -10.18 -18.76
CA ASP A 128 -0.88 -9.17 -19.80
C ASP A 128 -1.09 -7.77 -19.22
N PHE A 129 -1.49 -7.64 -17.95
CA PHE A 129 -1.55 -6.34 -17.28
C PHE A 129 -0.17 -5.67 -17.20
N TYR A 130 0.89 -6.45 -17.05
CA TYR A 130 2.26 -5.95 -16.96
C TYR A 130 2.89 -5.63 -18.32
N SER A 131 2.45 -6.29 -19.39
CA SER A 131 2.92 -6.05 -20.76
C SER A 131 2.05 -5.05 -21.52
N ASN A 132 0.73 -5.13 -21.35
CA ASN A 132 -0.25 -4.38 -22.13
C ASN A 132 -0.89 -3.21 -21.34
N GLY A 133 -0.62 -3.14 -20.04
CA GLY A 133 -1.16 -2.11 -19.15
C GLY A 133 -2.65 -2.24 -18.87
N VAL A 134 -3.11 -1.48 -17.90
CA VAL A 134 -4.50 -1.47 -17.40
C VAL A 134 -5.23 -0.20 -17.75
N LYS A 135 -6.55 -0.24 -17.70
CA LYS A 135 -7.42 0.95 -17.76
C LYS A 135 -7.66 1.47 -16.34
N ILE A 136 -7.68 2.78 -16.19
CA ILE A 136 -8.07 3.46 -14.95
C ILE A 136 -9.07 4.56 -15.25
N LYS A 137 -9.78 5.00 -14.22
CA LYS A 137 -10.72 6.13 -14.26
C LYS A 137 -10.27 7.27 -13.35
N ILE A 138 -10.91 8.38 -13.44
CA ILE A 138 -10.85 9.47 -12.47
C ILE A 138 -12.08 9.36 -11.59
N SER A 139 -11.87 9.30 -10.27
CA SER A 139 -12.96 9.19 -9.31
C SER A 139 -13.82 10.45 -9.30
N LYS A 140 -15.13 10.27 -9.17
CA LYS A 140 -16.08 11.33 -8.88
C LYS A 140 -16.03 11.72 -7.41
N SER A 141 -15.71 10.75 -6.53
CA SER A 141 -15.51 10.98 -5.10
C SER A 141 -14.19 11.66 -4.85
N SER A 142 -14.20 12.73 -4.09
CA SER A 142 -12.97 13.42 -3.68
C SER A 142 -12.28 12.68 -2.54
N ILE A 143 -10.96 12.79 -2.47
CA ILE A 143 -10.19 12.36 -1.31
C ILE A 143 -10.33 13.40 -0.19
N THR A 144 -10.46 12.93 1.05
CA THR A 144 -10.49 13.82 2.21
C THR A 144 -9.12 14.48 2.42
N ILE A 145 -9.09 15.80 2.41
CA ILE A 145 -7.90 16.59 2.73
C ILE A 145 -7.73 16.63 4.25
N ASN A 146 -6.63 16.10 4.73
CA ASN A 146 -6.24 16.14 6.14
C ASN A 146 -4.73 16.14 6.28
N ASN A 147 -4.14 17.32 6.39
CA ASN A 147 -2.68 17.51 6.47
C ASN A 147 -2.04 16.72 7.62
N SER A 148 -2.77 16.53 8.74
CA SER A 148 -2.26 15.78 9.88
C SER A 148 -2.17 14.27 9.62
N LEU A 149 -3.04 13.72 8.78
CA LEU A 149 -3.06 12.29 8.44
C LEU A 149 -2.39 11.98 7.09
N ALA A 150 -2.01 12.99 6.35
CA ALA A 150 -1.36 12.83 5.04
C ALA A 150 -0.10 11.96 5.14
N GLY A 151 0.01 11.01 4.24
CA GLY A 151 1.12 10.04 4.17
C GLY A 151 0.95 8.79 5.04
N PHE A 152 0.07 8.79 6.04
CA PHE A 152 -0.15 7.65 6.92
C PHE A 152 -1.21 6.69 6.36
N LYS A 153 -0.98 5.37 6.56
CA LYS A 153 -1.87 4.30 6.09
C LYS A 153 -2.89 3.93 7.17
N HIS A 154 -3.65 4.93 7.66
CA HIS A 154 -4.65 4.78 8.72
C HIS A 154 -5.89 3.97 8.29
N LEU A 155 -6.73 3.55 9.25
CA LEU A 155 -7.91 2.71 8.99
C LEU A 155 -9.10 3.46 8.37
N ASN A 156 -9.12 4.80 8.39
CA ASN A 156 -10.20 5.60 7.81
C ASN A 156 -10.07 5.61 6.28
N ARG A 157 -10.70 4.64 5.59
CA ARG A 157 -10.60 4.41 4.14
C ARG A 157 -11.96 4.46 3.43
N LEU A 158 -12.93 5.17 3.98
CA LEU A 158 -14.24 5.31 3.35
C LEU A 158 -14.15 5.98 1.97
N ASP A 159 -13.25 6.95 1.79
CA ASP A 159 -13.00 7.56 0.48
C ASP A 159 -12.69 6.51 -0.59
N SER A 160 -11.75 5.60 -0.27
CA SER A 160 -11.37 4.51 -1.18
C SER A 160 -12.53 3.52 -1.42
N VAL A 161 -13.37 3.25 -0.41
CA VAL A 161 -14.54 2.39 -0.55
C VAL A 161 -15.57 3.04 -1.45
N LEU A 162 -15.88 4.31 -1.24
CA LEU A 162 -16.83 5.07 -2.06
C LEU A 162 -16.34 5.16 -3.51
N ALA A 163 -15.09 5.58 -3.72
CA ALA A 163 -14.53 5.66 -5.05
C ALA A 163 -14.54 4.30 -5.75
N ARG A 164 -14.19 3.21 -5.04
CA ARG A 164 -14.22 1.86 -5.63
C ARG A 164 -15.64 1.41 -6.00
N SER A 165 -16.67 1.88 -5.33
CA SER A 165 -18.06 1.56 -5.65
C SER A 165 -18.63 2.27 -6.89
N GLU A 166 -17.87 3.21 -7.49
CA GLU A 166 -18.30 3.98 -8.65
C GLU A 166 -18.32 3.17 -9.96
N TRP A 167 -17.75 1.98 -9.99
CA TRP A 167 -17.70 1.16 -11.21
C TRP A 167 -17.80 -0.33 -10.93
N GLU A 168 -18.49 -1.03 -11.81
CA GLU A 168 -18.59 -2.50 -11.86
C GLU A 168 -17.82 -3.10 -13.05
N ASP A 169 -17.30 -2.23 -13.94
CA ASP A 169 -16.57 -2.62 -15.13
C ASP A 169 -15.28 -3.36 -14.75
N HIS A 170 -15.21 -4.65 -15.07
CA HIS A 170 -14.06 -5.50 -14.79
C HIS A 170 -12.79 -5.09 -15.53
N ASP A 171 -12.91 -4.31 -16.61
CA ASP A 171 -11.79 -3.78 -17.37
C ASP A 171 -11.10 -2.60 -16.67
N VAL A 172 -11.76 -1.97 -15.70
CA VAL A 172 -11.19 -0.85 -14.92
C VAL A 172 -10.48 -1.38 -13.70
N PHE A 173 -9.17 -1.15 -13.64
CA PHE A 173 -8.33 -1.66 -12.57
C PHE A 173 -8.38 -0.82 -11.29
N ASP A 174 -8.31 0.50 -11.42
CA ASP A 174 -8.29 1.45 -10.31
C ASP A 174 -8.92 2.78 -10.72
N SER A 175 -9.15 3.66 -9.76
CA SER A 175 -9.63 5.01 -9.98
C SER A 175 -8.77 6.01 -9.23
N MET A 176 -8.42 7.12 -9.91
CA MET A 176 -7.54 8.16 -9.39
C MET A 176 -8.33 9.23 -8.66
N PHE A 177 -7.91 9.55 -7.46
CA PHE A 177 -8.42 10.69 -6.71
C PHE A 177 -7.86 12.01 -7.22
N ILE A 178 -8.72 13.01 -7.21
CA ILE A 178 -8.40 14.41 -7.42
C ILE A 178 -8.74 15.16 -6.14
N ASP A 179 -7.91 16.12 -5.75
CA ASP A 179 -8.21 17.04 -4.65
C ASP A 179 -9.15 18.19 -5.09
N ASN A 180 -9.53 19.02 -4.14
CA ASN A 180 -10.42 20.18 -4.39
C ASN A 180 -9.79 21.27 -5.29
N TYR A 181 -8.49 21.17 -5.57
CA TYR A 181 -7.75 22.10 -6.45
C TYR A 181 -7.48 21.51 -7.83
N ASN A 182 -8.14 20.39 -8.16
CA ASN A 182 -7.97 19.65 -9.42
C ASN A 182 -6.57 19.03 -9.58
N ASN A 183 -5.86 18.76 -8.48
CA ASN A 183 -4.61 18.01 -8.53
C ASN A 183 -4.86 16.52 -8.40
N ILE A 184 -4.15 15.73 -9.21
CA ILE A 184 -4.16 14.28 -9.10
C ILE A 184 -3.35 13.85 -7.87
N ILE A 185 -3.84 12.89 -7.09
CA ILE A 185 -3.22 12.47 -5.83
C ILE A 185 -2.72 11.02 -5.88
N GLU A 186 -3.63 10.07 -5.85
CA GLU A 186 -3.31 8.64 -5.83
C GLU A 186 -4.52 7.82 -6.31
N GLY A 187 -4.34 6.52 -6.52
CA GLY A 187 -5.45 5.60 -6.76
C GLY A 187 -6.13 5.16 -5.47
N THR A 188 -7.27 4.45 -5.59
CA THR A 188 -7.97 3.91 -4.42
C THR A 188 -7.12 2.92 -3.62
N MET A 189 -6.15 2.27 -4.27
CA MET A 189 -5.25 1.28 -3.68
C MET A 189 -3.79 1.42 -4.11
N SER A 190 -3.43 2.43 -4.92
CA SER A 190 -2.12 2.59 -5.54
C SER A 190 -1.61 4.04 -5.47
N ASN A 191 -0.28 4.21 -5.47
CA ASN A 191 0.31 5.49 -5.83
C ASN A 191 0.53 5.56 -7.34
N LEU A 192 0.73 6.76 -7.84
CA LEU A 192 0.79 7.12 -9.23
C LEU A 192 2.15 7.70 -9.60
N PHE A 193 2.64 7.32 -10.77
CA PHE A 193 3.77 7.94 -11.46
C PHE A 193 3.41 8.20 -12.91
N PHE A 194 3.95 9.27 -13.47
CA PHE A 194 3.83 9.55 -14.89
C PHE A 194 5.12 10.17 -15.45
N ILE A 195 5.39 9.88 -16.71
CA ILE A 195 6.56 10.35 -17.44
C ILE A 195 6.12 11.47 -18.35
N LYS A 196 6.82 12.59 -18.31
CA LYS A 196 6.68 13.68 -19.28
C LYS A 196 8.06 14.27 -19.56
N GLU A 197 8.42 14.38 -20.84
CA GLU A 197 9.68 14.97 -21.28
C GLU A 197 10.91 14.39 -20.55
N ASN A 198 10.98 13.06 -20.42
CA ASN A 198 12.06 12.35 -19.75
C ASN A 198 12.15 12.53 -18.21
N VAL A 199 11.23 13.27 -17.60
CA VAL A 199 11.11 13.45 -16.16
C VAL A 199 10.05 12.52 -15.61
N LEU A 200 10.37 11.84 -14.49
CA LEU A 200 9.40 11.02 -13.76
C LEU A 200 8.73 11.87 -12.69
N HIS A 201 7.42 12.01 -12.77
CA HIS A 201 6.62 12.75 -11.82
C HIS A 201 5.84 11.80 -10.90
N THR A 202 5.66 12.19 -9.63
CA THR A 202 4.72 11.58 -8.70
C THR A 202 4.07 12.68 -7.86
N PRO A 203 2.74 12.59 -7.61
CA PRO A 203 2.05 13.59 -6.81
C PRO A 203 2.64 13.76 -5.42
N SER A 204 2.63 15.01 -4.94
CA SER A 204 2.92 15.33 -3.55
C SER A 204 1.85 14.77 -2.63
N ILE A 205 2.26 14.22 -1.47
CA ILE A 205 1.38 13.64 -0.46
C ILE A 205 1.56 14.42 0.85
N ASN A 206 1.36 15.73 0.77
CA ASN A 206 1.51 16.63 1.92
C ASN A 206 0.17 17.00 2.55
N VAL A 207 -0.93 16.89 1.80
CA VAL A 207 -2.26 17.29 2.26
C VAL A 207 -3.24 16.11 2.39
N CYS A 208 -3.00 15.04 1.64
CA CYS A 208 -3.79 13.79 1.67
C CYS A 208 -3.00 12.64 1.02
N GLY A 209 -3.58 11.43 0.97
CA GLY A 209 -2.98 10.25 0.36
C GLY A 209 -2.01 9.48 1.27
N ILE A 210 -1.37 8.44 0.73
CA ILE A 210 -0.49 7.51 1.44
C ILE A 210 0.92 7.55 0.84
N LYS A 211 1.96 7.73 1.67
CA LYS A 211 3.36 7.52 1.27
C LYS A 211 3.62 6.01 1.16
N GLY A 212 3.38 5.45 -0.04
CA GLY A 212 3.50 4.02 -0.31
C GLY A 212 4.95 3.52 -0.24
N ILE A 213 5.16 2.27 0.24
CA ILE A 213 6.50 1.66 0.26
C ILE A 213 7.06 1.51 -1.16
N MET A 214 6.25 1.02 -2.11
CA MET A 214 6.71 0.92 -3.50
C MET A 214 6.96 2.28 -4.15
N ARG A 215 6.16 3.31 -3.80
CA ARG A 215 6.45 4.69 -4.22
C ARG A 215 7.83 5.14 -3.72
N GLU A 216 8.15 4.91 -2.46
CA GLU A 216 9.48 5.20 -1.90
C GLU A 216 10.58 4.43 -2.64
N VAL A 217 10.37 3.13 -2.90
CA VAL A 217 11.35 2.30 -3.61
C VAL A 217 11.59 2.81 -5.04
N VAL A 218 10.56 3.23 -5.76
CA VAL A 218 10.71 3.83 -7.12
C VAL A 218 11.53 5.10 -7.05
N ILE A 219 11.22 6.01 -6.12
CA ILE A 219 11.97 7.27 -5.95
C ILE A 219 13.45 6.98 -5.65
N ASP A 220 13.73 6.02 -4.76
CA ASP A 220 15.10 5.72 -4.33
C ASP A 220 15.94 4.97 -5.39
N LYS A 221 15.30 4.19 -6.28
CA LYS A 221 16.00 3.21 -7.11
C LYS A 221 15.86 3.37 -8.61
N CYS A 222 15.10 4.38 -9.07
CA CYS A 222 14.82 4.54 -10.51
C CYS A 222 15.42 5.82 -11.12
N SER A 223 16.22 6.57 -10.38
CA SER A 223 16.86 7.80 -10.89
C SER A 223 17.72 7.57 -12.14
N GLU A 224 18.30 6.38 -12.31
CA GLU A 224 19.11 6.04 -13.49
C GLU A 224 18.33 5.96 -14.80
N PHE A 225 17.00 5.89 -14.76
CA PHE A 225 16.12 5.78 -15.93
C PHE A 225 15.59 7.12 -16.43
N PHE A 226 15.77 8.20 -15.67
CA PHE A 226 15.16 9.52 -15.91
C PHE A 226 16.17 10.62 -15.64
N ASP A 227 15.98 11.75 -16.29
CA ASP A 227 16.81 12.93 -16.03
C ASP A 227 16.57 13.47 -14.61
N GLU A 228 15.32 13.38 -14.16
CA GLU A 228 14.90 13.83 -12.83
C GLU A 228 13.69 13.02 -12.33
N ILE A 229 13.54 12.93 -11.01
CA ILE A 229 12.31 12.46 -10.34
C ILE A 229 11.72 13.62 -9.53
N LYS A 230 10.55 14.11 -9.96
CA LYS A 230 9.84 15.23 -9.34
C LYS A 230 8.68 14.76 -8.47
N ILE A 231 8.69 15.20 -7.20
CA ILE A 231 7.54 15.08 -6.30
C ILE A 231 6.88 16.47 -6.29
N CYS A 232 5.72 16.60 -6.93
CA CYS A 232 5.09 17.90 -7.13
C CYS A 232 3.57 17.81 -7.09
N GLU A 233 2.92 18.92 -6.87
CA GLU A 233 1.49 19.05 -7.18
C GLU A 233 1.34 19.01 -8.70
N SER A 234 0.37 18.26 -9.16
CA SER A 234 0.16 18.01 -10.59
C SER A 234 -1.32 18.13 -10.90
N SER A 235 -1.67 19.15 -11.70
CA SER A 235 -3.05 19.27 -12.15
C SER A 235 -3.47 18.06 -12.98
N LYS A 236 -4.76 17.78 -12.98
CA LYS A 236 -5.35 16.74 -13.84
C LYS A 236 -4.96 16.90 -15.32
N ASP A 237 -4.96 18.14 -15.80
CA ASP A 237 -4.65 18.43 -17.21
C ASP A 237 -3.18 18.12 -17.51
N PHE A 238 -2.24 18.58 -16.67
CA PHE A 238 -0.83 18.26 -16.79
C PHE A 238 -0.57 16.74 -16.75
N PHE A 239 -1.24 16.03 -15.83
CA PHE A 239 -1.18 14.58 -15.78
C PHE A 239 -1.70 13.91 -17.05
N LEU A 240 -2.80 14.41 -17.60
CA LEU A 240 -3.33 13.85 -18.84
C LEU A 240 -2.43 14.10 -20.05
N GLU A 241 -1.54 15.08 -20.03
CA GLU A 241 -0.53 15.29 -21.07
C GLU A 241 0.70 14.38 -20.97
N ALA A 242 0.75 13.46 -20.00
CA ALA A 242 1.87 12.53 -19.83
C ALA A 242 2.12 11.66 -21.07
N ASP A 243 3.38 11.26 -21.25
CA ASP A 243 3.80 10.31 -22.30
C ASP A 243 3.46 8.88 -21.88
N SER A 244 3.63 8.55 -20.61
CA SER A 244 3.35 7.24 -20.04
C SER A 244 3.01 7.32 -18.56
N ILE A 245 2.23 6.35 -18.07
CA ILE A 245 1.73 6.33 -16.69
C ILE A 245 1.91 4.93 -16.12
N PHE A 246 2.21 4.83 -14.83
CA PHE A 246 2.15 3.56 -14.11
C PHE A 246 1.70 3.72 -12.65
N LEU A 247 1.14 2.65 -12.11
CA LEU A 247 0.67 2.53 -10.73
C LEU A 247 1.65 1.71 -9.89
N THR A 248 1.66 1.96 -8.58
CA THR A 248 2.47 1.17 -7.66
C THR A 248 1.73 0.85 -6.36
N ASN A 249 1.86 -0.37 -5.88
CA ASN A 249 1.61 -0.74 -4.49
C ASN A 249 2.42 -1.99 -4.11
N SER A 250 2.37 -2.42 -2.86
CA SER A 250 3.17 -3.54 -2.36
C SER A 250 2.84 -4.90 -2.99
N LEU A 251 1.69 -5.05 -3.66
CA LEU A 251 1.26 -6.31 -4.30
C LEU A 251 1.46 -6.29 -5.81
N ILE A 252 0.95 -5.24 -6.50
CA ILE A 252 1.11 -5.09 -7.96
C ILE A 252 2.55 -4.70 -8.36
N LYS A 253 3.34 -4.18 -7.43
CA LYS A 253 4.65 -3.58 -7.68
C LYS A 253 4.55 -2.37 -8.60
N ILE A 254 4.78 -2.56 -9.87
CA ILE A 254 4.67 -1.55 -10.94
C ILE A 254 3.73 -2.07 -12.00
N LEU A 255 2.72 -1.30 -12.31
CA LEU A 255 1.68 -1.69 -13.25
C LEU A 255 1.46 -0.57 -14.27
N PRO A 256 1.78 -0.78 -15.56
CA PRO A 256 1.58 0.22 -16.60
C PRO A 256 0.11 0.56 -16.79
N VAL A 257 -0.16 1.80 -17.17
CA VAL A 257 -1.50 2.28 -17.52
C VAL A 257 -1.57 2.53 -19.02
N LYS A 258 -2.49 1.84 -19.71
CA LYS A 258 -2.72 2.02 -21.15
C LYS A 258 -3.83 3.03 -21.46
N GLN A 259 -4.67 3.36 -20.48
CA GLN A 259 -5.83 4.23 -20.70
C GLN A 259 -6.31 4.88 -19.41
N VAL A 260 -6.58 6.18 -19.47
CA VAL A 260 -7.27 6.96 -18.43
C VAL A 260 -8.52 7.54 -19.06
N GLU A 261 -9.70 7.22 -18.53
CA GLU A 261 -10.99 7.51 -19.18
C GLU A 261 -11.01 7.05 -20.64
N SER A 262 -11.16 7.97 -21.59
CA SER A 262 -11.11 7.70 -23.04
C SER A 262 -9.69 7.87 -23.63
N LYS A 263 -8.74 8.49 -22.91
CA LYS A 263 -7.40 8.80 -23.42
C LYS A 263 -6.47 7.59 -23.30
N LYS A 264 -5.85 7.22 -24.41
CA LYS A 264 -4.87 6.13 -24.49
C LYS A 264 -3.45 6.66 -24.26
N PHE A 265 -2.61 5.83 -23.66
CA PHE A 265 -1.21 6.11 -23.34
C PHE A 265 -0.31 5.01 -23.88
N VAL A 266 0.90 5.38 -24.25
CA VAL A 266 1.94 4.43 -24.63
C VAL A 266 2.60 3.86 -23.37
N ILE A 267 2.97 2.59 -23.41
CA ILE A 267 3.78 1.98 -22.33
C ILE A 267 5.24 2.23 -22.68
N ASP A 268 5.88 3.10 -21.91
CA ASP A 268 7.28 3.44 -22.09
C ASP A 268 8.18 2.22 -21.77
N GLN A 269 9.20 2.01 -22.61
CA GLN A 269 10.16 0.91 -22.45
C GLN A 269 10.92 0.99 -21.11
N ARG A 270 11.08 2.18 -20.54
CA ARG A 270 11.69 2.37 -19.21
C ARG A 270 10.82 1.77 -18.12
N VAL A 271 9.49 1.87 -18.22
CA VAL A 271 8.57 1.23 -17.27
C VAL A 271 8.74 -0.29 -17.29
N LEU A 272 8.86 -0.89 -18.48
CA LEU A 272 9.12 -2.33 -18.61
C LEU A 272 10.51 -2.74 -18.04
N LYS A 273 11.53 -1.92 -18.23
CA LYS A 273 12.86 -2.13 -17.61
C LYS A 273 12.80 -2.04 -16.09
N ILE A 274 12.03 -1.10 -15.54
CA ILE A 274 11.82 -0.94 -14.10
C ILE A 274 11.08 -2.16 -13.53
N ILE A 275 10.05 -2.65 -14.19
CA ILE A 275 9.34 -3.89 -13.79
C ILE A 275 10.34 -5.03 -13.66
N LYS A 276 11.17 -5.27 -14.69
CA LYS A 276 12.19 -6.31 -14.68
C LYS A 276 13.21 -6.11 -13.55
N LYS A 277 13.68 -4.88 -13.34
CA LYS A 277 14.62 -4.55 -12.26
C LYS A 277 14.03 -4.92 -10.88
N PHE A 278 12.75 -4.65 -10.65
CA PHE A 278 12.11 -4.97 -9.36
C PHE A 278 11.83 -6.45 -9.16
N ASP A 279 11.78 -7.25 -10.19
CA ASP A 279 11.78 -8.70 -10.04
C ASP A 279 13.09 -9.19 -9.40
N ASP A 280 14.22 -8.57 -9.73
CA ASP A 280 15.54 -8.86 -9.13
C ASP A 280 15.70 -8.23 -7.73
N LEU A 281 15.18 -7.04 -7.48
CA LEU A 281 15.25 -6.34 -6.20
C LEU A 281 14.44 -6.99 -5.09
N LYS A 282 13.42 -7.80 -5.41
CA LYS A 282 12.67 -8.60 -4.42
C LYS A 282 13.60 -9.43 -3.53
N PHE A 283 14.79 -9.76 -4.01
CA PHE A 283 15.78 -10.56 -3.28
C PHE A 283 16.83 -9.73 -2.54
N LEU A 284 17.05 -8.47 -2.90
CA LEU A 284 18.10 -7.65 -2.32
C LEU A 284 17.70 -7.02 -0.96
N GLU A 285 16.46 -6.65 -0.77
CA GLU A 285 15.96 -6.11 0.51
C GLU A 285 15.48 -7.20 1.49
N LEU A 286 15.59 -8.46 1.12
CA LEU A 286 15.32 -9.65 1.95
C LEU A 286 16.57 -10.14 2.75
N LYS A 287 17.66 -9.36 2.78
CA LYS A 287 18.88 -9.72 3.51
C LYS A 287 18.75 -9.52 5.01
#